data_ff3c39b4e3ceeb1ae80206637472679d
#
_entry.id   ff3c39b4e3ceeb1ae80206637472679d
#
_cell.length_a   1.000
_cell.length_b   1.000
_cell.length_c   1.000
_cell.angle_alpha   90.00
_cell.angle_beta   90.00
_cell.angle_gamma   90.00
#
_symmetry.space_group_name_H-M   'P 1'
#
loop_
_entity.id
_entity.type
_entity.pdbx_description
1 polymer ?
#
loop_
_entity_poly.entity_id
_entity_poly.type
_entity_poly.pdbx_seq_one_letter_code
_entity_poly.pdbx_strand_id
1 'polypeptide(L)'
;MGNIFLGSRIMSIKVENLTVSYQRRPAIHHIDITFEDHSMWAIFGPNGAGKSTLLKAIMGLQNIDTGKVSLEGLQRKDIAYLPQQSDIDRSQPMTVFELAAMGLWYEIGFFGRVNAQQHQRVMAALERVGVQDLADRQIAHLSNGQFQRVLFARMLAQNANFLLLDEPFNAVDARTTYALLDVLKQCHEEGQAIIAVLHDYEQVRTYFPYTILIAREKVAAGATHTVLTDANLSQANALMQRQESADWCEV
;
A
#
# COMPACT_ATOMS: atom_id res chain seq x y z
N MET A 1 36.16 25.29 -8.34
CA MET A 1 34.78 24.96 -8.64
C MET A 1 34.51 23.57 -8.08
N GLY A 2 34.04 23.51 -6.84
CA GLY A 2 33.76 22.26 -6.14
C GLY A 2 32.31 21.80 -6.44
N ASN A 3 32.18 20.69 -7.14
CA ASN A 3 30.93 19.96 -7.27
C ASN A 3 30.55 19.42 -5.86
N ILE A 4 29.62 20.08 -5.20
CA ILE A 4 28.95 19.52 -4.06
C ILE A 4 27.96 18.49 -4.64
N PHE A 5 28.37 17.23 -4.72
CA PHE A 5 27.44 16.12 -4.78
C PHE A 5 26.62 16.17 -3.49
N LEU A 6 25.43 16.77 -3.55
CA LEU A 6 24.38 16.50 -2.59
C LEU A 6 24.09 15.01 -2.68
N GLY A 7 24.63 14.23 -1.75
CA GLY A 7 24.33 12.83 -1.61
C GLY A 7 22.80 12.69 -1.46
N SER A 8 22.16 12.15 -2.48
CA SER A 8 20.75 11.77 -2.41
C SER A 8 20.60 10.86 -1.19
N ARG A 9 19.85 11.32 -0.21
CA ARG A 9 19.57 10.53 1.00
C ARG A 9 18.81 9.30 0.52
N ILE A 10 19.45 8.14 0.58
CA ILE A 10 18.82 6.88 0.19
C ILE A 10 17.62 6.69 1.14
N MET A 11 16.42 6.63 0.58
CA MET A 11 15.20 6.36 1.32
C MET A 11 14.81 4.90 1.09
N SER A 12 14.56 4.17 2.18
CA SER A 12 14.11 2.78 2.07
C SER A 12 13.26 2.35 3.25
N ILE A 13 12.44 1.34 3.02
CA ILE A 13 11.73 0.60 4.06
C ILE A 13 12.37 -0.77 4.15
N LYS A 14 13.05 -1.03 5.28
CA LYS A 14 13.76 -2.29 5.52
C LYS A 14 12.99 -3.13 6.54
N VAL A 15 12.69 -4.35 6.17
CA VAL A 15 12.05 -5.37 7.01
C VAL A 15 13.08 -6.45 7.28
N GLU A 16 13.36 -6.74 8.57
CA GLU A 16 14.40 -7.68 8.99
C GLU A 16 13.81 -8.71 9.94
N ASN A 17 13.86 -9.98 9.53
CA ASN A 17 13.41 -11.15 10.30
C ASN A 17 12.03 -10.96 10.94
N LEU A 18 11.09 -10.39 10.19
CA LEU A 18 9.80 -9.97 10.70
C LEU A 18 8.88 -11.16 10.94
N THR A 19 8.40 -11.29 12.19
CA THR A 19 7.34 -12.23 12.58
C THR A 19 6.19 -11.47 13.24
N VAL A 20 4.97 -11.78 12.82
CA VAL A 20 3.73 -11.22 13.36
C VAL A 20 2.70 -12.34 13.53
N SER A 21 2.11 -12.44 14.73
CA SER A 21 1.11 -13.45 15.04
C SER A 21 -0.23 -12.84 15.44
N TYR A 22 -1.31 -13.58 15.20
CA TYR A 22 -2.64 -13.36 15.74
C TYR A 22 -3.02 -14.52 16.63
N GLN A 23 -3.36 -14.27 17.89
CA GLN A 23 -3.75 -15.32 18.86
C GLN A 23 -2.75 -16.48 18.91
N ARG A 24 -1.45 -16.16 18.96
CA ARG A 24 -0.32 -17.11 18.97
C ARG A 24 -0.16 -17.95 17.69
N ARG A 25 -0.82 -17.58 16.60
CA ARG A 25 -0.62 -18.22 15.29
C ARG A 25 0.11 -17.23 14.37
N PRO A 26 1.30 -17.59 13.87
CA PRO A 26 2.02 -16.71 12.94
C PRO A 26 1.21 -16.45 11.69
N ALA A 27 0.96 -15.16 11.40
CA ALA A 27 0.39 -14.71 10.13
C ALA A 27 1.48 -14.53 9.08
N ILE A 28 2.67 -14.07 9.53
CA ILE A 28 3.91 -14.05 8.77
C ILE A 28 5.07 -14.37 9.71
N HIS A 29 6.11 -15.03 9.19
CA HIS A 29 7.32 -15.32 9.96
C HIS A 29 8.59 -15.22 9.10
N HIS A 30 9.65 -14.68 9.71
CA HIS A 30 10.99 -14.56 9.15
C HIS A 30 11.02 -13.86 7.76
N ILE A 31 10.25 -12.77 7.61
CA ILE A 31 10.25 -11.99 6.37
C ILE A 31 11.44 -11.02 6.38
N ASP A 32 12.26 -11.10 5.35
CA ASP A 32 13.34 -10.17 5.05
C ASP A 32 13.13 -9.55 3.66
N ILE A 33 13.00 -8.22 3.58
CA ILE A 33 12.85 -7.48 2.34
C ILE A 33 13.26 -6.01 2.54
N THR A 34 13.81 -5.40 1.51
CA THR A 34 14.03 -3.96 1.44
C THR A 34 13.27 -3.39 0.25
N PHE A 35 12.48 -2.36 0.50
CA PHE A 35 11.80 -1.57 -0.53
C PHE A 35 12.56 -0.24 -0.66
N GLU A 36 13.19 -0.05 -1.79
CA GLU A 36 13.95 1.17 -2.09
C GLU A 36 13.04 2.27 -2.63
N ASP A 37 13.48 3.52 -2.53
CA ASP A 37 12.82 4.63 -3.21
C ASP A 37 12.77 4.41 -4.73
N HIS A 38 11.89 5.12 -5.41
CA HIS A 38 11.70 4.99 -6.85
C HIS A 38 11.49 3.55 -7.33
N SER A 39 10.94 2.67 -6.47
CA SER A 39 10.63 1.28 -6.82
C SER A 39 9.13 1.00 -6.81
N MET A 40 8.69 0.02 -7.59
CA MET A 40 7.28 -0.37 -7.66
C MET A 40 7.16 -1.88 -7.42
N TRP A 41 6.64 -2.24 -6.24
CA TRP A 41 6.57 -3.60 -5.73
C TRP A 41 5.13 -4.09 -5.58
N ALA A 42 4.87 -5.30 -6.04
CA ALA A 42 3.68 -6.04 -5.67
C ALA A 42 3.96 -7.01 -4.51
N ILE A 43 3.08 -7.07 -3.53
CA ILE A 43 3.01 -8.14 -2.54
C ILE A 43 1.95 -9.13 -3.04
N PHE A 44 2.37 -10.32 -3.43
CA PHE A 44 1.54 -11.34 -4.03
C PHE A 44 1.56 -12.64 -3.23
N GLY A 45 0.52 -13.47 -3.37
CA GLY A 45 0.43 -14.76 -2.69
C GLY A 45 -1.02 -15.18 -2.43
N PRO A 46 -1.24 -16.42 -1.97
CA PRO A 46 -2.57 -16.95 -1.67
C PRO A 46 -3.34 -16.13 -0.62
N ASN A 47 -4.65 -16.36 -0.50
CA ASN A 47 -5.44 -15.80 0.58
C ASN A 47 -4.94 -16.34 1.93
N GLY A 48 -4.88 -15.50 2.95
CA GLY A 48 -4.32 -15.87 4.25
C GLY A 48 -2.79 -15.96 4.32
N ALA A 49 -2.06 -15.58 3.24
CA ALA A 49 -0.59 -15.59 3.18
C ALA A 49 0.08 -14.49 4.02
N GLY A 50 -0.69 -13.60 4.64
CA GLY A 50 -0.16 -12.52 5.48
C GLY A 50 0.20 -11.23 4.75
N LYS A 51 -0.26 -11.03 3.51
CA LYS A 51 0.05 -9.84 2.68
C LYS A 51 -0.31 -8.52 3.38
N SER A 52 -1.56 -8.37 3.80
CA SER A 52 -2.03 -7.18 4.55
C SER A 52 -1.36 -7.05 5.91
N THR A 53 -0.98 -8.19 6.55
CA THR A 53 -0.24 -8.19 7.82
C THR A 53 1.14 -7.57 7.64
N LEU A 54 1.86 -7.92 6.57
CA LEU A 54 3.15 -7.33 6.24
C LEU A 54 3.02 -5.81 6.05
N LEU A 55 2.02 -5.38 5.28
CA LEU A 55 1.78 -3.96 5.01
C LEU A 55 1.42 -3.19 6.30
N LYS A 56 0.51 -3.76 7.13
CA LYS A 56 0.11 -3.18 8.44
C LYS A 56 1.30 -3.13 9.42
N ALA A 57 2.19 -4.12 9.40
CA ALA A 57 3.41 -4.10 10.22
C ALA A 57 4.37 -3.00 9.78
N ILE A 58 4.57 -2.80 8.48
CA ILE A 58 5.35 -1.68 7.92
C ILE A 58 4.77 -0.34 8.38
N MET A 59 3.45 -0.21 8.38
CA MET A 59 2.75 0.99 8.88
C MET A 59 2.79 1.15 10.40
N GLY A 60 3.26 0.15 11.16
CA GLY A 60 3.21 0.14 12.62
C GLY A 60 1.78 0.05 13.18
N LEU A 61 0.85 -0.46 12.38
CA LEU A 61 -0.55 -0.72 12.76
C LEU A 61 -0.73 -2.11 13.36
N GLN A 62 0.33 -2.92 13.39
CA GLN A 62 0.35 -4.27 13.92
C GLN A 62 1.55 -4.45 14.83
N ASN A 63 1.35 -5.14 15.96
CA ASN A 63 2.44 -5.50 16.86
C ASN A 63 3.35 -6.54 16.19
N ILE A 64 4.65 -6.36 16.37
CA ILE A 64 5.70 -7.23 15.86
C ILE A 64 6.14 -8.15 17.02
N ASP A 65 6.17 -9.45 16.80
CA ASP A 65 6.64 -10.43 17.80
C ASP A 65 8.16 -10.50 17.81
N THR A 66 8.78 -10.64 16.63
CA THR A 66 10.24 -10.61 16.44
C THR A 66 10.63 -9.88 15.18
N GLY A 67 11.87 -9.43 15.10
CA GLY A 67 12.38 -8.66 13.99
C GLY A 67 12.08 -7.17 14.11
N LYS A 68 12.23 -6.43 13.03
CA LYS A 68 11.99 -4.98 13.01
C LYS A 68 11.67 -4.47 11.61
N VAL A 69 11.01 -3.31 11.59
CA VAL A 69 10.85 -2.46 10.41
C VAL A 69 11.60 -1.15 10.63
N SER A 70 12.52 -0.82 9.73
CA SER A 70 13.32 0.40 9.76
C SER A 70 12.93 1.31 8.61
N LEU A 71 12.71 2.59 8.90
CA LEU A 71 12.41 3.63 7.91
C LEU A 71 13.70 4.46 7.72
N GLU A 72 14.53 4.03 6.76
CA GLU A 72 15.80 4.70 6.49
C GLU A 72 15.57 5.96 5.68
N GLY A 73 16.00 7.11 6.21
CA GLY A 73 15.79 8.40 5.57
C GLY A 73 14.35 8.93 5.53
N LEU A 74 13.38 8.21 6.10
CA LEU A 74 11.94 8.46 6.05
C LEU A 74 11.36 8.80 7.42
N GLN A 75 10.27 9.55 7.41
CA GLN A 75 9.37 9.75 8.54
C GLN A 75 8.00 9.16 8.22
N ARG A 76 7.14 8.96 9.21
CA ARG A 76 5.77 8.45 8.99
C ARG A 76 4.94 9.28 8.02
N LYS A 77 5.13 10.60 7.99
CA LYS A 77 4.45 11.49 7.04
C LYS A 77 4.86 11.27 5.58
N ASP A 78 6.04 10.66 5.34
CA ASP A 78 6.57 10.37 4.01
C ASP A 78 5.98 9.08 3.42
N ILE A 79 5.07 8.42 4.16
CA ILE A 79 4.39 7.18 3.76
C ILE A 79 2.88 7.43 3.78
N ALA A 80 2.23 7.30 2.64
CA ALA A 80 0.77 7.31 2.53
C ALA A 80 0.24 5.88 2.49
N TYR A 81 -0.82 5.62 3.24
CA TYR A 81 -1.44 4.30 3.32
C TYR A 81 -2.90 4.33 2.84
N LEU A 82 -3.21 3.46 1.91
CA LEU A 82 -4.55 3.18 1.46
C LEU A 82 -4.98 1.81 2.02
N PRO A 83 -5.83 1.79 3.06
CA PRO A 83 -6.34 0.54 3.65
C PRO A 83 -7.37 -0.11 2.74
N GLN A 84 -7.74 -1.35 3.06
CA GLN A 84 -8.88 -2.00 2.41
C GLN A 84 -10.15 -1.16 2.58
N GLN A 85 -10.98 -1.11 1.54
CA GLN A 85 -12.21 -0.34 1.55
C GLN A 85 -13.18 -0.78 2.67
N SER A 86 -13.18 -2.06 3.02
CA SER A 86 -13.97 -2.63 4.11
C SER A 86 -13.60 -2.10 5.49
N ASP A 87 -12.38 -1.59 5.67
CA ASP A 87 -11.88 -1.08 6.95
C ASP A 87 -12.36 0.36 7.23
N ILE A 88 -13.10 0.98 6.29
CA ILE A 88 -13.53 2.38 6.40
C ILE A 88 -15.04 2.46 6.55
N ASP A 89 -15.48 3.08 7.65
CA ASP A 89 -16.89 3.35 7.91
C ASP A 89 -17.40 4.49 7.02
N ARG A 90 -18.28 4.16 6.07
CA ARG A 90 -18.89 5.10 5.14
C ARG A 90 -20.12 5.82 5.70
N SER A 91 -20.60 5.44 6.89
CA SER A 91 -21.77 6.07 7.52
C SER A 91 -21.45 7.44 8.13
N GLN A 92 -20.18 7.78 8.22
CA GLN A 92 -19.73 9.08 8.75
C GLN A 92 -20.30 10.24 7.92
N PRO A 93 -20.84 11.27 8.54
CA PRO A 93 -21.42 12.43 7.86
C PRO A 93 -20.32 13.37 7.37
N MET A 94 -19.60 12.97 6.33
CA MET A 94 -18.53 13.76 5.71
C MET A 94 -18.67 13.78 4.20
N THR A 95 -18.17 14.86 3.59
CA THR A 95 -18.11 15.05 2.16
C THR A 95 -16.88 14.36 1.55
N VAL A 96 -16.89 14.20 0.23
CA VAL A 96 -15.76 13.73 -0.57
C VAL A 96 -14.52 14.60 -0.34
N PHE A 97 -14.72 15.93 -0.34
CA PHE A 97 -13.62 16.88 -0.07
C PHE A 97 -13.02 16.67 1.32
N GLU A 98 -13.85 16.55 2.35
CA GLU A 98 -13.38 16.34 3.73
C GLU A 98 -12.61 15.03 3.89
N LEU A 99 -13.09 13.93 3.28
CA LEU A 99 -12.37 12.66 3.29
C LEU A 99 -11.01 12.77 2.57
N ALA A 100 -10.97 13.41 1.40
CA ALA A 100 -9.73 13.61 0.66
C ALA A 100 -8.75 14.53 1.43
N ALA A 101 -9.27 15.58 2.09
CA ALA A 101 -8.49 16.51 2.91
C ALA A 101 -7.85 15.86 4.15
N MET A 102 -8.36 14.70 4.62
CA MET A 102 -7.71 13.93 5.68
C MET A 102 -6.29 13.46 5.28
N GLY A 103 -5.95 13.41 4.00
CA GLY A 103 -4.58 13.19 3.54
C GLY A 103 -3.59 14.27 4.01
N LEU A 104 -4.08 15.44 4.35
CA LEU A 104 -3.27 16.57 4.84
C LEU A 104 -3.08 16.57 6.37
N TRP A 105 -3.48 15.50 7.05
CA TRP A 105 -3.49 15.44 8.52
C TRP A 105 -2.16 15.85 9.17
N TYR A 106 -1.05 15.38 8.63
CA TYR A 106 0.29 15.70 9.16
C TYR A 106 0.66 17.19 9.03
N GLU A 107 0.03 17.93 8.11
CA GLU A 107 0.29 19.35 7.89
C GLU A 107 -0.70 20.23 8.67
N ILE A 108 -1.96 19.83 8.71
CA ILE A 108 -3.05 20.63 9.30
C ILE A 108 -3.13 20.40 10.81
N GLY A 109 -2.89 19.16 11.28
CA GLY A 109 -3.09 18.76 12.66
C GLY A 109 -4.57 18.80 13.09
N PHE A 110 -4.81 18.55 14.37
CA PHE A 110 -6.16 18.34 14.90
C PHE A 110 -7.03 19.62 14.91
N PHE A 111 -6.43 20.80 15.12
CA PHE A 111 -7.15 22.08 15.23
C PHE A 111 -6.96 23.00 14.01
N GLY A 112 -6.28 22.53 12.98
CA GLY A 112 -5.98 23.33 11.81
C GLY A 112 -7.17 23.43 10.84
N ARG A 113 -7.05 24.36 9.89
CA ARG A 113 -8.00 24.56 8.80
C ARG A 113 -7.28 24.44 7.46
N VAL A 114 -7.96 23.91 6.48
CA VAL A 114 -7.47 23.83 5.10
C VAL A 114 -7.31 25.25 4.55
N ASN A 115 -6.09 25.65 4.18
CA ASN A 115 -5.83 26.93 3.52
C ASN A 115 -6.06 26.82 2.00
N ALA A 116 -5.96 27.96 1.27
CA ALA A 116 -6.23 28.01 -0.16
C ALA A 116 -5.32 27.08 -0.99
N GLN A 117 -4.04 26.99 -0.66
CA GLN A 117 -3.07 26.10 -1.34
C GLN A 117 -3.39 24.63 -1.10
N GLN A 118 -3.71 24.28 0.15
CA GLN A 118 -4.12 22.94 0.54
C GLN A 118 -5.44 22.55 -0.13
N HIS A 119 -6.41 23.48 -0.23
CA HIS A 119 -7.66 23.26 -0.95
C HIS A 119 -7.40 22.92 -2.42
N GLN A 120 -6.54 23.70 -3.10
CA GLN A 120 -6.17 23.42 -4.49
C GLN A 120 -5.51 22.04 -4.65
N ARG A 121 -4.64 21.63 -3.70
CA ARG A 121 -4.00 20.31 -3.71
C ARG A 121 -5.02 19.17 -3.56
N VAL A 122 -6.00 19.31 -2.67
CA VAL A 122 -7.07 18.33 -2.52
C VAL A 122 -7.92 18.24 -3.79
N MET A 123 -8.30 19.39 -4.37
CA MET A 123 -9.08 19.42 -5.62
C MET A 123 -8.31 18.79 -6.79
N ALA A 124 -7.00 19.06 -6.92
CA ALA A 124 -6.15 18.44 -7.92
C ALA A 124 -6.05 16.92 -7.74
N ALA A 125 -5.98 16.44 -6.49
CA ALA A 125 -6.00 15.00 -6.20
C ALA A 125 -7.33 14.35 -6.59
N LEU A 126 -8.46 15.01 -6.33
CA LEU A 126 -9.80 14.57 -6.77
C LEU A 126 -9.95 14.56 -8.30
N GLU A 127 -9.40 15.57 -8.95
CA GLU A 127 -9.36 15.66 -10.42
C GLU A 127 -8.54 14.53 -11.03
N ARG A 128 -7.37 14.24 -10.48
CA ARG A 128 -6.46 13.17 -10.94
C ARG A 128 -7.13 11.78 -10.96
N VAL A 129 -8.11 11.55 -10.09
CA VAL A 129 -8.90 10.32 -10.06
C VAL A 129 -10.31 10.46 -10.64
N GLY A 130 -10.66 11.64 -11.19
CA GLY A 130 -11.89 11.91 -11.92
C GLY A 130 -13.15 11.91 -11.04
N VAL A 131 -13.09 12.51 -9.84
CA VAL A 131 -14.22 12.66 -8.91
C VAL A 131 -14.35 14.08 -8.32
N GLN A 132 -13.71 15.08 -8.92
CA GLN A 132 -13.77 16.47 -8.45
C GLN A 132 -15.19 17.03 -8.42
N ASP A 133 -16.06 16.62 -9.37
CA ASP A 133 -17.45 17.05 -9.44
C ASP A 133 -18.31 16.52 -8.28
N LEU A 134 -17.76 15.58 -7.49
CA LEU A 134 -18.42 15.00 -6.33
C LEU A 134 -17.93 15.59 -5.00
N ALA A 135 -17.10 16.65 -5.03
CA ALA A 135 -16.41 17.18 -3.83
C ALA A 135 -17.35 17.47 -2.66
N ASP A 136 -18.52 18.03 -2.92
CA ASP A 136 -19.53 18.38 -1.89
C ASP A 136 -20.49 17.23 -1.56
N ARG A 137 -20.38 16.08 -2.26
CA ARG A 137 -21.26 14.94 -2.04
C ARG A 137 -20.88 14.17 -0.78
N GLN A 138 -21.88 13.68 -0.03
CA GLN A 138 -21.66 12.80 1.11
C GLN A 138 -21.10 11.45 0.66
N ILE A 139 -20.06 10.94 1.38
CA ILE A 139 -19.41 9.66 1.05
C ILE A 139 -20.35 8.47 1.11
N ALA A 140 -21.39 8.52 1.97
CA ALA A 140 -22.41 7.47 2.07
C ALA A 140 -23.18 7.24 0.76
N HIS A 141 -23.25 8.23 -0.12
CA HIS A 141 -24.00 8.17 -1.38
C HIS A 141 -23.13 7.81 -2.61
N LEU A 142 -21.89 7.41 -2.39
CA LEU A 142 -20.98 7.03 -3.46
C LEU A 142 -21.13 5.54 -3.84
N SER A 143 -20.97 5.22 -5.11
CA SER A 143 -20.71 3.84 -5.53
C SER A 143 -19.36 3.35 -4.99
N ASN A 144 -19.12 2.02 -4.99
CA ASN A 144 -17.85 1.46 -4.53
C ASN A 144 -16.65 2.01 -5.33
N GLY A 145 -16.76 2.10 -6.66
CA GLY A 145 -15.72 2.66 -7.50
C GLY A 145 -15.47 4.15 -7.27
N GLN A 146 -16.53 4.95 -7.05
CA GLN A 146 -16.38 6.37 -6.69
C GLN A 146 -15.70 6.52 -5.34
N PHE A 147 -16.11 5.76 -4.34
CA PHE A 147 -15.52 5.79 -3.01
C PHE A 147 -14.03 5.39 -3.06
N GLN A 148 -13.69 4.34 -3.81
CA GLN A 148 -12.29 3.93 -4.00
C GLN A 148 -11.43 5.05 -4.61
N ARG A 149 -11.94 5.74 -5.63
CA ARG A 149 -11.27 6.91 -6.22
C ARG A 149 -11.05 8.03 -5.19
N VAL A 150 -12.01 8.29 -4.30
CA VAL A 150 -11.84 9.27 -3.21
C VAL A 150 -10.75 8.84 -2.22
N LEU A 151 -10.64 7.55 -1.90
CA LEU A 151 -9.56 7.03 -1.06
C LEU A 151 -8.19 7.20 -1.73
N PHE A 152 -8.11 6.99 -3.04
CA PHE A 152 -6.91 7.32 -3.81
C PHE A 152 -6.60 8.82 -3.76
N ALA A 153 -7.59 9.69 -3.95
CA ALA A 153 -7.39 11.15 -3.83
C ALA A 153 -6.85 11.54 -2.46
N ARG A 154 -7.37 10.95 -1.37
CA ARG A 154 -6.86 11.14 -0.01
C ARG A 154 -5.38 10.78 0.10
N MET A 155 -4.99 9.61 -0.45
CA MET A 155 -3.60 9.15 -0.47
C MET A 155 -2.71 10.09 -1.27
N LEU A 156 -3.15 10.52 -2.47
CA LEU A 156 -2.42 11.44 -3.33
C LEU A 156 -2.26 12.84 -2.72
N ALA A 157 -3.30 13.34 -2.02
CA ALA A 157 -3.26 14.63 -1.35
C ALA A 157 -2.16 14.73 -0.28
N GLN A 158 -1.73 13.61 0.31
CA GLN A 158 -0.63 13.56 1.27
C GLN A 158 0.73 13.90 0.63
N ASN A 159 0.91 13.69 -0.68
CA ASN A 159 2.15 13.90 -1.43
C ASN A 159 3.37 13.20 -0.79
N ALA A 160 3.18 11.94 -0.40
CA ALA A 160 4.18 11.12 0.27
C ALA A 160 5.18 10.49 -0.73
N ASN A 161 6.38 10.16 -0.26
CA ASN A 161 7.41 9.49 -1.06
C ASN A 161 7.09 8.01 -1.32
N PHE A 162 6.40 7.35 -0.36
CA PHE A 162 5.99 5.95 -0.44
C PHE A 162 4.47 5.84 -0.39
N LEU A 163 3.90 5.11 -1.33
CA LEU A 163 2.47 4.77 -1.40
C LEU A 163 2.30 3.28 -1.08
N LEU A 164 1.63 2.98 0.02
CA LEU A 164 1.32 1.62 0.46
C LEU A 164 -0.18 1.37 0.24
N LEU A 165 -0.51 0.34 -0.55
CA LEU A 165 -1.90 0.06 -0.93
C LEU A 165 -2.28 -1.38 -0.56
N ASP A 166 -3.33 -1.54 0.23
CA ASP A 166 -3.86 -2.83 0.66
C ASP A 166 -5.11 -3.19 -0.15
N GLU A 167 -4.96 -4.09 -1.12
CA GLU A 167 -6.02 -4.55 -2.03
C GLU A 167 -6.82 -3.41 -2.68
N PRO A 168 -6.14 -2.47 -3.36
CA PRO A 168 -6.74 -1.22 -3.80
C PRO A 168 -7.84 -1.35 -4.87
N PHE A 169 -7.99 -2.54 -5.48
CA PHE A 169 -8.92 -2.77 -6.59
C PHE A 169 -10.06 -3.72 -6.26
N ASN A 170 -10.19 -4.14 -4.99
CA ASN A 170 -11.29 -4.99 -4.56
C ASN A 170 -12.64 -4.28 -4.71
N ALA A 171 -13.64 -5.01 -5.22
CA ALA A 171 -15.00 -4.51 -5.46
C ALA A 171 -15.09 -3.28 -6.40
N VAL A 172 -14.10 -3.11 -7.29
CA VAL A 172 -14.02 -2.06 -8.29
C VAL A 172 -14.15 -2.67 -9.68
N ASP A 173 -14.87 -2.01 -10.58
CA ASP A 173 -15.00 -2.48 -11.96
C ASP A 173 -13.67 -2.36 -12.74
N ALA A 174 -13.51 -3.15 -13.81
CA ALA A 174 -12.28 -3.22 -14.59
C ALA A 174 -11.85 -1.86 -15.15
N ARG A 175 -12.78 -1.05 -15.64
CA ARG A 175 -12.47 0.28 -16.20
C ARG A 175 -11.86 1.20 -15.15
N THR A 176 -12.46 1.23 -13.96
CA THR A 176 -11.95 2.01 -12.83
C THR A 176 -10.60 1.47 -12.35
N THR A 177 -10.43 0.15 -12.30
CA THR A 177 -9.16 -0.50 -11.94
C THR A 177 -8.02 -0.05 -12.85
N TYR A 178 -8.19 -0.15 -14.18
CA TYR A 178 -7.14 0.29 -15.11
C TYR A 178 -6.84 1.79 -15.02
N ALA A 179 -7.85 2.63 -14.85
CA ALA A 179 -7.64 4.06 -14.66
C ALA A 179 -6.82 4.37 -13.39
N LEU A 180 -7.04 3.63 -12.29
CA LEU A 180 -6.27 3.78 -11.06
C LEU A 180 -4.85 3.18 -11.17
N LEU A 181 -4.65 2.10 -11.92
CA LEU A 181 -3.32 1.57 -12.25
C LEU A 181 -2.50 2.57 -13.05
N ASP A 182 -3.12 3.27 -14.02
CA ASP A 182 -2.45 4.35 -14.76
C ASP A 182 -2.07 5.52 -13.85
N VAL A 183 -2.91 5.88 -12.87
CA VAL A 183 -2.56 6.89 -11.85
C VAL A 183 -1.36 6.45 -11.03
N LEU A 184 -1.29 5.17 -10.59
CA LEU A 184 -0.13 4.65 -9.85
C LEU A 184 1.14 4.67 -10.71
N LYS A 185 1.03 4.29 -11.99
CA LYS A 185 2.15 4.37 -12.94
C LYS A 185 2.69 5.80 -13.05
N GLN A 186 1.81 6.79 -13.18
CA GLN A 186 2.20 8.20 -13.20
C GLN A 186 2.90 8.62 -11.89
N CYS A 187 2.36 8.21 -10.72
CA CYS A 187 3.02 8.45 -9.42
C CYS A 187 4.44 7.89 -9.38
N HIS A 188 4.63 6.67 -9.91
CA HIS A 188 5.96 6.06 -9.99
C HIS A 188 6.89 6.82 -10.95
N GLU A 189 6.40 7.23 -12.10
CA GLU A 189 7.15 8.07 -13.07
C GLU A 189 7.51 9.45 -12.47
N GLU A 190 6.69 9.99 -11.55
CA GLU A 190 6.94 11.19 -10.77
C GLU A 190 7.94 10.97 -9.63
N GLY A 191 8.41 9.73 -9.42
CA GLY A 191 9.46 9.36 -8.45
C GLY A 191 8.95 8.79 -7.14
N GLN A 192 7.65 8.53 -6.97
CA GLN A 192 7.13 7.89 -5.78
C GLN A 192 7.40 6.38 -5.80
N ALA A 193 7.75 5.81 -4.65
CA ALA A 193 7.83 4.36 -4.48
C ALA A 193 6.43 3.79 -4.17
N ILE A 194 6.11 2.63 -4.73
CA ILE A 194 4.79 2.00 -4.59
C ILE A 194 4.95 0.57 -4.08
N ILE A 195 4.16 0.23 -3.05
CA ILE A 195 4.06 -1.12 -2.51
C ILE A 195 2.57 -1.47 -2.45
N ALA A 196 2.12 -2.41 -3.29
CA ALA A 196 0.72 -2.76 -3.37
C ALA A 196 0.47 -4.26 -3.14
N VAL A 197 -0.50 -4.58 -2.28
CA VAL A 197 -1.04 -5.93 -2.16
C VAL A 197 -2.04 -6.15 -3.28
N LEU A 198 -1.81 -7.16 -4.11
CA LEU A 198 -2.63 -7.48 -5.27
C LEU A 198 -2.97 -8.98 -5.31
N HIS A 199 -4.10 -9.30 -5.97
CA HIS A 199 -4.57 -10.67 -6.17
C HIS A 199 -4.59 -11.08 -7.64
N ASP A 200 -4.64 -10.10 -8.56
CA ASP A 200 -4.71 -10.35 -9.98
C ASP A 200 -3.30 -10.53 -10.56
N TYR A 201 -3.04 -11.73 -11.09
CA TYR A 201 -1.76 -12.10 -11.67
C TYR A 201 -1.38 -11.23 -12.87
N GLU A 202 -2.35 -10.93 -13.75
CA GLU A 202 -2.09 -10.15 -14.97
C GLU A 202 -1.81 -8.68 -14.63
N GLN A 203 -2.47 -8.11 -13.62
CA GLN A 203 -2.17 -6.76 -13.14
C GLN A 203 -0.74 -6.68 -12.60
N VAL A 204 -0.34 -7.65 -11.76
CA VAL A 204 1.01 -7.69 -11.20
C VAL A 204 2.05 -7.81 -12.32
N ARG A 205 1.86 -8.74 -13.25
CA ARG A 205 2.79 -9.00 -14.34
C ARG A 205 2.94 -7.81 -15.29
N THR A 206 1.86 -7.06 -15.51
CA THR A 206 1.83 -5.94 -16.47
C THR A 206 2.37 -4.65 -15.88
N TYR A 207 2.05 -4.36 -14.62
CA TYR A 207 2.29 -3.04 -14.03
C TYR A 207 3.45 -2.99 -13.03
N PHE A 208 3.82 -4.11 -12.40
CA PHE A 208 4.78 -4.13 -11.30
C PHE A 208 6.10 -4.78 -11.71
N PRO A 209 7.19 -3.99 -11.82
CA PRO A 209 8.52 -4.52 -12.15
C PRO A 209 9.04 -5.52 -11.13
N TYR A 210 8.70 -5.33 -9.85
CA TYR A 210 9.17 -6.16 -8.74
C TYR A 210 8.01 -6.78 -7.98
N THR A 211 8.22 -8.00 -7.48
CA THR A 211 7.24 -8.74 -6.69
C THR A 211 7.93 -9.43 -5.52
N ILE A 212 7.28 -9.43 -4.36
CA ILE A 212 7.51 -10.40 -3.30
C ILE A 212 6.34 -11.39 -3.27
N LEU A 213 6.63 -12.68 -3.41
CA LEU A 213 5.69 -13.77 -3.25
C LEU A 213 5.79 -14.31 -1.83
N ILE A 214 4.68 -14.27 -1.11
CA ILE A 214 4.62 -14.73 0.28
C ILE A 214 3.53 -15.81 0.47
N ALA A 215 3.83 -16.74 1.37
CA ALA A 215 2.93 -17.77 1.87
C ALA A 215 3.20 -17.96 3.38
N ARG A 216 2.87 -16.91 4.18
CA ARG A 216 3.28 -16.65 5.56
C ARG A 216 4.79 -16.47 5.75
N GLU A 217 5.60 -16.99 4.86
CA GLU A 217 7.03 -16.75 4.73
C GLU A 217 7.36 -16.25 3.32
N LYS A 218 8.56 -15.74 3.12
CA LYS A 218 9.00 -15.29 1.80
C LYS A 218 9.33 -16.51 0.94
N VAL A 219 8.57 -16.71 -0.14
CA VAL A 219 8.85 -17.75 -1.16
C VAL A 219 9.91 -17.26 -2.14
N ALA A 220 9.70 -16.06 -2.70
CA ALA A 220 10.62 -15.43 -3.63
C ALA A 220 10.45 -13.90 -3.59
N ALA A 221 11.49 -13.15 -3.96
CA ALA A 221 11.41 -11.71 -4.16
C ALA A 221 12.39 -11.27 -5.24
N GLY A 222 12.01 -10.28 -6.05
CA GLY A 222 12.83 -9.72 -7.13
C GLY A 222 12.02 -9.31 -8.34
N ALA A 223 12.61 -9.39 -9.53
CA ALA A 223 11.92 -9.05 -10.77
C ALA A 223 10.69 -9.94 -10.97
N THR A 224 9.56 -9.33 -11.29
CA THR A 224 8.25 -10.01 -11.35
C THR A 224 8.26 -11.27 -12.23
N HIS A 225 8.90 -11.21 -13.40
CA HIS A 225 8.98 -12.34 -14.32
C HIS A 225 9.81 -13.52 -13.79
N THR A 226 10.72 -13.30 -12.85
CA THR A 226 11.52 -14.35 -12.20
C THR A 226 10.83 -14.91 -10.95
N VAL A 227 9.99 -14.11 -10.31
CA VAL A 227 9.26 -14.48 -9.09
C VAL A 227 7.96 -15.23 -9.41
N LEU A 228 7.18 -14.73 -10.36
CA LEU A 228 5.88 -15.32 -10.72
C LEU A 228 6.04 -16.45 -11.74
N THR A 229 6.72 -17.53 -11.32
CA THR A 229 6.84 -18.78 -12.08
C THR A 229 5.89 -19.85 -11.55
N ASP A 230 5.49 -20.81 -12.38
CA ASP A 230 4.62 -21.92 -11.96
C ASP A 230 5.21 -22.69 -10.78
N ALA A 231 6.54 -22.85 -10.73
CA ALA A 231 7.24 -23.51 -9.63
C ALA A 231 7.04 -22.77 -8.31
N ASN A 232 7.28 -21.44 -8.29
CA ASN A 232 7.13 -20.63 -7.09
C ASN A 232 5.67 -20.52 -6.64
N LEU A 233 4.74 -20.39 -7.58
CA LEU A 233 3.29 -20.37 -7.29
C LEU A 233 2.82 -21.70 -6.69
N SER A 234 3.28 -22.83 -7.23
CA SER A 234 3.00 -24.16 -6.70
C SER A 234 3.59 -24.34 -5.30
N GLN A 235 4.82 -23.86 -5.08
CA GLN A 235 5.46 -23.88 -3.76
C GLN A 235 4.66 -23.05 -2.74
N ALA A 236 4.23 -21.82 -3.10
CA ALA A 236 3.42 -20.98 -2.22
C ALA A 236 2.11 -21.67 -1.81
N ASN A 237 1.41 -22.30 -2.75
CA ASN A 237 0.18 -23.04 -2.46
C ASN A 237 0.44 -24.26 -1.58
N ALA A 238 1.52 -25.03 -1.83
CA ALA A 238 1.88 -26.19 -1.02
C ALA A 238 2.25 -25.81 0.42
N LEU A 239 2.92 -24.67 0.63
CA LEU A 239 3.22 -24.13 1.96
C LEU A 239 1.95 -23.79 2.73
N MET A 240 0.99 -23.13 2.09
CA MET A 240 -0.29 -22.80 2.74
C MET A 240 -1.05 -24.05 3.17
N GLN A 241 -1.14 -25.09 2.31
CA GLN A 241 -1.82 -26.35 2.63
C GLN A 241 -1.16 -27.10 3.80
N ARG A 242 0.18 -27.13 3.87
CA ARG A 242 0.92 -27.75 4.96
C ARG A 242 0.67 -27.03 6.29
N GLN A 243 0.61 -25.72 6.26
CA GLN A 243 0.41 -24.88 7.43
C GLN A 243 -1.04 -24.90 7.95
N GLU A 244 -2.02 -25.26 7.16
CA GLU A 244 -3.40 -25.54 7.60
C GLU A 244 -3.52 -26.88 8.31
N SER A 245 -2.63 -27.84 8.01
CA SER A 245 -2.65 -29.22 8.53
C SER A 245 -1.65 -29.48 9.68
N ALA A 246 -0.73 -28.57 9.97
CA ALA A 246 0.31 -28.75 10.99
C ALA A 246 -0.03 -28.01 12.28
N ASP A 247 0.16 -28.69 13.45
CA ASP A 247 0.30 -28.03 14.73
C ASP A 247 1.58 -27.18 14.69
N TRP A 248 1.43 -25.89 14.98
CA TRP A 248 2.44 -24.84 14.75
C TRP A 248 3.68 -25.02 15.61
N CYS A 249 4.85 -24.64 15.07
CA CYS A 249 6.08 -24.50 15.85
C CYS A 249 5.82 -23.64 17.10
N GLU A 250 6.12 -24.19 18.28
CA GLU A 250 6.21 -23.42 19.50
C GLU A 250 7.34 -22.38 19.34
N VAL A 251 7.01 -21.11 19.56
CA VAL A 251 7.97 -19.98 19.60
C VAL A 251 8.67 -19.98 20.95
#